data_bee8b6c4f9ec3f9778832bc3a7830e30
#
_entry.id   bee8b6c4f9ec3f9778832bc3a7830e30
#
_cell.length_a   1.000
_cell.length_b   1.000
_cell.length_c   1.000
_cell.angle_alpha   90.00
_cell.angle_beta   90.00
_cell.angle_gamma   90.00
#
_symmetry.space_group_name_H-M   'P 1'
#
loop_
_entity.id
_entity.type
_entity.pdbx_description
1 polymer ?
#
loop_
_entity_poly.entity_id
_entity_poly.type
_entity_poly.pdbx_seq_one_letter_code
_entity_poly.pdbx_strand_id
1 'polypeptide(L)'
;MELTLGKLPPEILKRYLLGMVGAPSKDLLVAPSIGVDFGVVRVGGGSSPSLIVSSDPVTGVEERIGWYAVNVSANDVATSGNSPRFLQSVIMLPEDADERMIARISSEMSRTAKGLGMTIVGGHTELTPGLKRPIVVTTVFAFARSYVTAADAREGDSLMMTKSAGVEGTAILASQAPGLEAAVVKRARAYFRKLSVVEEAAAAFSTGRVRAMHDCTEGGVLGAAYEMSYASRLGFELMEAKVPVSGETRRVCSALGLDPLRLISSGTLLLSVEKGGEDEVAAAVRRRAGSRATVVGRFLRRGGRRTLVRIQGGSEPVREPPVDELWKVLHRMR
;
A
#
# COMPACT_ATOMS: atom_id res chain seq x y z
N MET A 1 27.14 -2.09 -3.89
CA MET A 1 25.94 -2.41 -3.09
C MET A 1 25.16 -3.47 -3.86
N GLU A 2 24.97 -4.61 -3.25
CA GLU A 2 24.21 -5.71 -3.85
C GLU A 2 22.71 -5.39 -3.78
N LEU A 3 21.99 -5.57 -4.91
CA LEU A 3 20.56 -5.34 -4.96
C LEU A 3 19.83 -6.57 -4.44
N THR A 4 18.85 -6.37 -3.57
CA THR A 4 17.99 -7.42 -3.00
C THR A 4 16.63 -7.43 -3.67
N LEU A 5 15.88 -8.53 -3.48
CA LEU A 5 14.48 -8.62 -3.95
C LEU A 5 13.60 -7.58 -3.23
N GLY A 6 12.57 -7.12 -3.94
CA GLY A 6 11.61 -6.14 -3.45
C GLY A 6 11.91 -4.72 -3.92
N LYS A 7 11.43 -3.73 -3.18
CA LYS A 7 11.63 -2.31 -3.49
C LYS A 7 13.13 -1.97 -3.55
N LEU A 8 13.52 -1.20 -4.57
CA LEU A 8 14.89 -0.70 -4.66
C LEU A 8 15.20 0.28 -3.53
N PRO A 9 16.45 0.30 -3.03
CA PRO A 9 16.87 1.26 -2.01
C PRO A 9 16.66 2.71 -2.47
N PRO A 10 16.26 3.62 -1.57
CA PRO A 10 16.02 5.03 -1.87
C PRO A 10 17.17 5.72 -2.60
N GLU A 11 18.40 5.38 -2.29
CA GLU A 11 19.60 5.97 -2.91
C GLU A 11 19.74 5.57 -4.39
N ILE A 12 19.35 4.34 -4.73
CA ILE A 12 19.35 3.86 -6.13
C ILE A 12 18.24 4.57 -6.91
N LEU A 13 17.02 4.68 -6.33
CA LEU A 13 15.92 5.40 -6.95
C LEU A 13 16.28 6.85 -7.24
N LYS A 14 16.84 7.57 -6.27
CA LYS A 14 17.29 8.96 -6.44
C LYS A 14 18.34 9.10 -7.53
N ARG A 15 19.31 8.21 -7.54
CA ARG A 15 20.46 8.30 -8.44
C ARG A 15 20.10 8.04 -9.89
N TYR A 16 19.19 7.10 -10.15
CA TYR A 16 18.98 6.58 -11.50
C TYR A 16 17.59 6.79 -12.07
N LEU A 17 16.59 7.11 -11.23
CA LEU A 17 15.19 7.15 -11.69
C LEU A 17 14.49 8.48 -11.39
N LEU A 18 14.52 8.96 -10.14
CA LEU A 18 13.66 10.09 -9.73
C LEU A 18 14.01 11.43 -10.39
N GLY A 19 15.25 11.59 -10.89
CA GLY A 19 15.66 12.78 -11.66
C GLY A 19 15.47 12.66 -13.16
N MET A 20 15.08 11.50 -13.68
CA MET A 20 15.00 11.22 -15.12
C MET A 20 13.55 11.26 -15.60
N VAL A 21 12.92 12.41 -15.45
CA VAL A 21 11.49 12.60 -15.76
C VAL A 21 11.22 13.05 -17.22
N GLY A 22 12.23 13.00 -18.09
CA GLY A 22 12.11 13.43 -19.49
C GLY A 22 11.98 14.96 -19.63
N ALA A 23 11.14 15.42 -20.55
CA ALA A 23 10.92 16.85 -20.76
C ALA A 23 10.26 17.50 -19.54
N PRO A 24 10.78 18.64 -19.05
CA PRO A 24 10.14 19.37 -17.95
C PRO A 24 8.72 19.82 -18.35
N SER A 25 7.78 19.70 -17.40
CA SER A 25 6.41 20.17 -17.61
C SER A 25 5.91 20.93 -16.39
N LYS A 26 5.35 22.12 -16.61
CA LYS A 26 4.65 22.90 -15.57
C LYS A 26 3.34 22.26 -15.12
N ASP A 27 2.85 21.29 -15.87
CA ASP A 27 1.61 20.57 -15.58
C ASP A 27 1.83 19.34 -14.72
N LEU A 28 3.08 18.94 -14.46
CA LEU A 28 3.44 17.94 -13.45
C LEU A 28 3.37 18.58 -12.06
N LEU A 29 2.28 18.33 -11.33
CA LEU A 29 2.02 18.93 -10.02
C LEU A 29 2.66 18.12 -8.87
N VAL A 30 2.64 16.79 -8.99
CA VAL A 30 3.32 15.85 -8.07
C VAL A 30 4.21 14.95 -8.90
N ALA A 31 5.52 15.15 -8.77
CA ALA A 31 6.55 14.37 -9.44
C ALA A 31 6.86 13.08 -8.69
N PRO A 32 7.47 12.06 -9.36
CA PRO A 32 7.94 10.86 -8.68
C PRO A 32 8.84 11.17 -7.50
N SER A 33 8.53 10.62 -6.33
CA SER A 33 9.26 10.83 -5.09
C SER A 33 9.12 9.63 -4.18
N ILE A 34 10.10 9.43 -3.29
CA ILE A 34 10.06 8.36 -2.28
C ILE A 34 8.94 8.64 -1.29
N GLY A 35 8.10 7.63 -1.06
CA GLY A 35 6.97 7.70 -0.15
C GLY A 35 5.76 8.45 -0.70
N VAL A 36 5.70 8.66 -2.03
CA VAL A 36 4.54 9.23 -2.72
C VAL A 36 4.01 8.18 -3.71
N ASP A 37 2.77 7.74 -3.52
CA ASP A 37 2.20 6.57 -4.19
C ASP A 37 1.73 6.83 -5.62
N PHE A 38 1.58 8.10 -6.02
CA PHE A 38 1.00 8.47 -7.31
C PHE A 38 1.58 9.78 -7.84
N GLY A 39 1.49 9.95 -9.16
CA GLY A 39 1.74 11.23 -9.84
C GLY A 39 0.46 12.05 -10.00
N VAL A 40 0.61 13.38 -10.07
CA VAL A 40 -0.51 14.29 -10.37
C VAL A 40 -0.16 15.20 -11.52
N VAL A 41 -1.02 15.22 -12.54
CA VAL A 41 -0.86 16.04 -13.73
C VAL A 41 -2.07 16.96 -13.89
N ARG A 42 -1.82 18.23 -14.17
CA ARG A 42 -2.88 19.18 -14.54
C ARG A 42 -3.44 18.84 -15.91
N VAL A 43 -4.77 18.73 -16.00
CA VAL A 43 -5.46 18.48 -17.27
C VAL A 43 -6.30 19.70 -17.63
N GLY A 44 -5.89 20.45 -18.66
CA GLY A 44 -6.60 21.66 -19.06
C GLY A 44 -6.27 22.89 -18.21
N GLY A 45 -7.02 23.99 -18.42
CA GLY A 45 -6.83 25.27 -17.74
C GLY A 45 -7.88 25.56 -16.66
N GLY A 46 -7.62 26.55 -15.80
CA GLY A 46 -8.57 27.05 -14.84
C GLY A 46 -8.93 26.05 -13.73
N SER A 47 -10.23 25.84 -13.49
CA SER A 47 -10.78 24.95 -12.46
C SER A 47 -10.92 23.49 -12.90
N SER A 48 -10.27 23.08 -13.99
CA SER A 48 -10.28 21.68 -14.44
C SER A 48 -9.69 20.74 -13.38
N PRO A 49 -10.22 19.52 -13.24
CA PRO A 49 -9.65 18.55 -12.32
C PRO A 49 -8.26 18.12 -12.77
N SER A 50 -7.39 17.79 -11.80
CA SER A 50 -6.11 17.15 -12.07
C SER A 50 -6.30 15.66 -12.29
N LEU A 51 -5.43 15.04 -13.08
CA LEU A 51 -5.33 13.59 -13.24
C LEU A 51 -4.37 13.04 -12.17
N ILE A 52 -4.84 12.06 -11.43
CA ILE A 52 -4.03 11.24 -10.53
C ILE A 52 -3.76 9.92 -11.23
N VAL A 53 -2.52 9.45 -11.17
CA VAL A 53 -2.10 8.19 -11.83
C VAL A 53 -1.09 7.44 -10.98
N SER A 54 -1.30 6.12 -10.83
CA SER A 54 -0.32 5.18 -10.31
C SER A 54 -0.24 3.93 -11.18
N SER A 55 0.89 3.26 -11.16
CA SER A 55 1.14 2.04 -11.94
C SER A 55 2.02 1.08 -11.18
N ASP A 56 1.50 -0.14 -10.92
CA ASP A 56 2.21 -1.17 -10.20
C ASP A 56 2.17 -2.54 -10.88
N PRO A 57 3.29 -3.29 -10.80
CA PRO A 57 3.35 -4.67 -11.20
C PRO A 57 2.97 -5.60 -10.05
N VAL A 58 2.29 -6.69 -10.35
CA VAL A 58 2.19 -7.87 -9.48
C VAL A 58 2.98 -9.02 -10.09
N THR A 59 4.02 -9.44 -9.36
CA THR A 59 4.99 -10.45 -9.83
C THR A 59 5.11 -11.66 -8.90
N GLY A 60 4.65 -11.55 -7.66
CA GLY A 60 4.91 -12.53 -6.59
C GLY A 60 3.80 -13.54 -6.34
N VAL A 61 2.64 -13.40 -6.98
CA VAL A 61 1.44 -14.19 -6.70
C VAL A 61 0.87 -14.75 -7.99
N GLU A 62 0.59 -16.04 -8.06
CA GLU A 62 -0.10 -16.65 -9.21
C GLU A 62 -1.60 -16.77 -8.97
N GLU A 63 -1.99 -17.18 -7.76
CA GLU A 63 -3.40 -17.21 -7.37
C GLU A 63 -3.96 -15.78 -7.27
N ARG A 64 -5.07 -15.52 -7.97
CA ARG A 64 -5.79 -14.24 -7.94
C ARG A 64 -4.96 -13.02 -8.37
N ILE A 65 -3.98 -13.23 -9.26
CA ILE A 65 -3.10 -12.15 -9.72
C ILE A 65 -3.88 -10.96 -10.31
N GLY A 66 -4.96 -11.23 -11.06
CA GLY A 66 -5.82 -10.18 -11.61
C GLY A 66 -6.55 -9.37 -10.53
N TRP A 67 -6.97 -10.05 -9.46
CA TRP A 67 -7.58 -9.37 -8.31
C TRP A 67 -6.57 -8.51 -7.54
N TYR A 68 -5.34 -9.03 -7.32
CA TYR A 68 -4.27 -8.28 -6.68
C TYR A 68 -3.90 -7.03 -7.45
N ALA A 69 -3.61 -7.17 -8.74
CA ALA A 69 -3.16 -6.06 -9.58
C ALA A 69 -4.13 -4.87 -9.53
N VAL A 70 -5.45 -5.15 -9.62
CA VAL A 70 -6.46 -4.10 -9.55
C VAL A 70 -6.50 -3.43 -8.17
N ASN A 71 -6.39 -4.19 -7.08
CA ASN A 71 -6.46 -3.61 -5.73
C ASN A 71 -5.23 -2.78 -5.37
N VAL A 72 -4.01 -3.25 -5.70
CA VAL A 72 -2.76 -2.55 -5.34
C VAL A 72 -2.74 -1.16 -5.96
N SER A 73 -2.82 -1.06 -7.29
CA SER A 73 -2.80 0.25 -7.96
C SER A 73 -4.02 1.13 -7.62
N ALA A 74 -5.18 0.51 -7.30
CA ALA A 74 -6.34 1.26 -6.83
C ALA A 74 -6.11 1.86 -5.44
N ASN A 75 -5.40 1.16 -4.56
CA ASN A 75 -5.03 1.65 -3.24
C ASN A 75 -4.12 2.88 -3.33
N ASP A 76 -3.09 2.84 -4.19
CA ASP A 76 -2.20 3.98 -4.39
C ASP A 76 -2.97 5.24 -4.78
N VAL A 77 -3.84 5.12 -5.79
CA VAL A 77 -4.68 6.25 -6.21
C VAL A 77 -5.60 6.71 -5.08
N ALA A 78 -6.15 5.78 -4.29
CA ALA A 78 -7.04 6.09 -3.17
C ALA A 78 -6.33 6.85 -2.05
N THR A 79 -5.00 6.70 -1.85
CA THR A 79 -4.24 7.48 -0.86
C THR A 79 -4.28 8.99 -1.12
N SER A 80 -4.64 9.40 -2.34
CA SER A 80 -4.93 10.80 -2.67
C SER A 80 -6.22 11.35 -2.05
N GLY A 81 -7.07 10.48 -1.49
CA GLY A 81 -8.43 10.80 -1.05
C GLY A 81 -9.49 10.70 -2.13
N ASN A 82 -9.12 10.31 -3.35
CA ASN A 82 -10.01 10.26 -4.51
C ASN A 82 -10.26 8.81 -4.93
N SER A 83 -11.49 8.52 -5.34
CA SER A 83 -11.85 7.18 -5.80
C SER A 83 -11.25 6.88 -7.18
N PRO A 84 -10.62 5.71 -7.38
CA PRO A 84 -10.15 5.26 -8.67
C PRO A 84 -11.32 5.13 -9.65
N ARG A 85 -11.10 5.46 -10.94
CA ARG A 85 -12.18 5.53 -11.95
C ARG A 85 -11.91 4.68 -13.17
N PHE A 86 -10.69 4.68 -13.66
CA PHE A 86 -10.30 3.98 -14.87
C PHE A 86 -9.05 3.14 -14.63
N LEU A 87 -8.93 2.04 -15.38
CA LEU A 87 -7.81 1.13 -15.29
C LEU A 87 -7.39 0.70 -16.68
N GLN A 88 -6.07 0.70 -16.92
CA GLN A 88 -5.41 0.07 -18.06
C GLN A 88 -4.49 -1.02 -17.55
N SER A 89 -4.30 -2.11 -18.32
CA SER A 89 -3.47 -3.23 -17.89
C SER A 89 -2.51 -3.73 -18.95
N VAL A 90 -1.35 -4.20 -18.52
CA VAL A 90 -0.44 -5.03 -19.32
C VAL A 90 -0.36 -6.40 -18.67
N ILE A 91 -0.64 -7.46 -19.43
CA ILE A 91 -0.62 -8.84 -18.97
C ILE A 91 0.45 -9.59 -19.76
N MET A 92 1.53 -9.96 -19.10
CA MET A 92 2.59 -10.77 -19.65
C MET A 92 2.43 -12.19 -19.13
N LEU A 93 2.31 -13.14 -20.02
CA LEU A 93 2.01 -14.54 -19.74
C LEU A 93 3.23 -15.42 -20.05
N PRO A 94 3.45 -16.51 -19.30
CA PRO A 94 4.45 -17.51 -19.67
C PRO A 94 4.08 -18.22 -20.99
N GLU A 95 5.08 -18.81 -21.65
CA GLU A 95 4.91 -19.46 -22.96
C GLU A 95 3.91 -20.64 -22.94
N ASP A 96 3.76 -21.29 -21.79
CA ASP A 96 2.84 -22.40 -21.54
C ASP A 96 1.45 -21.99 -21.04
N ALA A 97 1.14 -20.70 -21.05
CA ALA A 97 -0.16 -20.19 -20.62
C ALA A 97 -1.28 -20.70 -21.53
N ASP A 98 -2.35 -21.19 -20.92
CA ASP A 98 -3.55 -21.65 -21.61
C ASP A 98 -4.70 -20.61 -21.55
N GLU A 99 -5.74 -20.85 -22.34
CA GLU A 99 -6.95 -20.00 -22.35
C GLU A 99 -7.63 -19.89 -20.98
N ARG A 100 -7.51 -20.92 -20.13
CA ARG A 100 -8.09 -20.92 -18.77
C ARG A 100 -7.39 -19.92 -17.88
N MET A 101 -6.05 -19.81 -17.98
CA MET A 101 -5.27 -18.81 -17.27
C MET A 101 -5.70 -17.40 -17.69
N ILE A 102 -5.83 -17.15 -19.00
CA ILE A 102 -6.27 -15.85 -19.54
C ILE A 102 -7.67 -15.52 -19.05
N ALA A 103 -8.63 -16.43 -19.18
CA ALA A 103 -10.00 -16.25 -18.73
C ALA A 103 -10.10 -16.00 -17.22
N ARG A 104 -9.31 -16.69 -16.41
CA ARG A 104 -9.24 -16.50 -14.96
C ARG A 104 -8.75 -15.08 -14.62
N ILE A 105 -7.60 -14.68 -15.17
CA ILE A 105 -7.00 -13.36 -14.90
C ILE A 105 -7.96 -12.24 -15.32
N SER A 106 -8.50 -12.31 -16.53
CA SER A 106 -9.45 -11.32 -17.07
C SER A 106 -10.72 -11.23 -16.22
N SER A 107 -11.28 -12.37 -15.81
CA SER A 107 -12.48 -12.42 -14.96
C SER A 107 -12.23 -11.88 -13.55
N GLU A 108 -11.06 -12.15 -12.97
CA GLU A 108 -10.64 -11.58 -11.67
C GLU A 108 -10.54 -10.06 -11.76
N MET A 109 -9.85 -9.55 -12.79
CA MET A 109 -9.70 -8.10 -13.00
C MET A 109 -11.04 -7.42 -13.22
N SER A 110 -11.88 -7.95 -14.10
CA SER A 110 -13.18 -7.38 -14.42
C SER A 110 -14.10 -7.31 -13.20
N ARG A 111 -14.19 -8.40 -12.42
CA ARG A 111 -15.01 -8.44 -11.20
C ARG A 111 -14.50 -7.47 -10.14
N THR A 112 -13.18 -7.37 -9.98
CA THR A 112 -12.57 -6.48 -8.99
C THR A 112 -12.77 -5.02 -9.37
N ALA A 113 -12.49 -4.67 -10.62
CA ALA A 113 -12.73 -3.32 -11.14
C ALA A 113 -14.20 -2.90 -10.98
N LYS A 114 -15.13 -3.79 -11.36
CA LYS A 114 -16.57 -3.55 -11.16
C LYS A 114 -16.92 -3.32 -9.69
N GLY A 115 -16.35 -4.13 -8.77
CA GLY A 115 -16.58 -4.01 -7.33
C GLY A 115 -16.07 -2.68 -6.75
N LEU A 116 -15.03 -2.10 -7.35
CA LEU A 116 -14.46 -0.79 -6.98
C LEU A 116 -15.03 0.38 -7.79
N GLY A 117 -16.01 0.15 -8.66
CA GLY A 117 -16.61 1.20 -9.49
C GLY A 117 -15.70 1.72 -10.60
N MET A 118 -14.73 0.90 -11.05
CA MET A 118 -13.78 1.25 -12.10
C MET A 118 -14.15 0.63 -13.45
N THR A 119 -13.79 1.31 -14.53
CA THR A 119 -13.87 0.81 -15.91
C THR A 119 -12.49 0.48 -16.45
N ILE A 120 -12.34 -0.72 -17.03
CA ILE A 120 -11.13 -1.10 -17.78
C ILE A 120 -11.24 -0.45 -19.17
N VAL A 121 -10.26 0.41 -19.51
CA VAL A 121 -10.29 1.21 -20.75
C VAL A 121 -9.39 0.67 -21.85
N GLY A 122 -8.58 -0.34 -21.55
CA GLY A 122 -7.69 -0.96 -22.52
C GLY A 122 -6.51 -1.66 -21.87
N GLY A 123 -5.52 -1.98 -22.69
CA GLY A 123 -4.31 -2.63 -22.25
C GLY A 123 -3.60 -3.40 -23.36
N HIS A 124 -2.66 -4.26 -22.95
CA HIS A 124 -1.91 -5.14 -23.81
C HIS A 124 -1.81 -6.54 -23.16
N THR A 125 -1.84 -7.60 -23.97
CA THR A 125 -1.67 -8.98 -23.49
C THR A 125 -0.84 -9.76 -24.48
N GLU A 126 0.21 -10.43 -23.96
CA GLU A 126 1.10 -11.24 -24.80
C GLU A 126 1.65 -12.47 -24.07
N LEU A 127 2.14 -13.45 -24.82
CA LEU A 127 3.03 -14.49 -24.33
C LEU A 127 4.47 -13.92 -24.37
N THR A 128 5.14 -13.95 -23.23
CA THR A 128 6.47 -13.32 -23.06
C THR A 128 7.54 -14.43 -22.85
N PRO A 129 8.58 -14.49 -23.71
CA PRO A 129 9.63 -15.49 -23.58
C PRO A 129 10.36 -15.44 -22.23
N GLY A 130 10.65 -16.61 -21.67
CA GLY A 130 11.42 -16.74 -20.43
C GLY A 130 10.67 -16.46 -19.14
N LEU A 131 9.39 -16.09 -19.18
CA LEU A 131 8.57 -15.98 -17.99
C LEU A 131 8.19 -17.37 -17.47
N LYS A 132 8.33 -17.54 -16.14
CA LYS A 132 7.90 -18.76 -15.42
C LYS A 132 6.51 -18.63 -14.81
N ARG A 133 5.98 -17.42 -14.72
CA ARG A 133 4.67 -17.09 -14.12
C ARG A 133 4.15 -15.78 -14.72
N PRO A 134 2.83 -15.55 -14.71
CA PRO A 134 2.26 -14.32 -15.23
C PRO A 134 2.74 -13.10 -14.44
N ILE A 135 2.86 -11.96 -15.13
CA ILE A 135 3.05 -10.63 -14.56
C ILE A 135 1.88 -9.77 -15.03
N VAL A 136 1.24 -9.09 -14.11
CA VAL A 136 0.15 -8.15 -14.43
C VAL A 136 0.54 -6.77 -13.90
N VAL A 137 0.62 -5.81 -14.82
CA VAL A 137 0.82 -4.40 -14.50
C VAL A 137 -0.50 -3.68 -14.70
N THR A 138 -0.92 -2.89 -13.73
CA THR A 138 -2.11 -2.05 -13.86
C THR A 138 -1.76 -0.59 -13.67
N THR A 139 -2.32 0.26 -14.53
CA THR A 139 -2.26 1.71 -14.38
C THR A 139 -3.66 2.20 -14.06
N VAL A 140 -3.82 2.85 -12.92
CA VAL A 140 -5.10 3.35 -12.42
C VAL A 140 -5.14 4.86 -12.45
N PHE A 141 -6.30 5.41 -12.80
CA PHE A 141 -6.52 6.84 -12.96
C PHE A 141 -7.70 7.31 -12.11
N ALA A 142 -7.54 8.52 -11.53
CA ALA A 142 -8.62 9.29 -10.92
C ALA A 142 -8.58 10.75 -11.37
N PHE A 143 -9.69 11.45 -11.19
CA PHE A 143 -9.76 12.89 -11.37
C PHE A 143 -10.05 13.57 -10.05
N ALA A 144 -9.29 14.60 -9.72
CA ALA A 144 -9.34 15.26 -8.43
C ALA A 144 -9.39 16.79 -8.56
N ARG A 145 -10.23 17.44 -7.76
CA ARG A 145 -10.19 18.88 -7.53
C ARG A 145 -9.32 19.25 -6.34
N SER A 146 -9.19 18.33 -5.40
CA SER A 146 -8.30 18.39 -4.24
C SER A 146 -7.76 17.00 -3.94
N TYR A 147 -6.57 16.93 -3.39
CA TYR A 147 -5.89 15.70 -3.01
C TYR A 147 -4.93 15.96 -1.85
N VAL A 148 -4.49 14.90 -1.21
CA VAL A 148 -3.39 14.90 -0.24
C VAL A 148 -2.33 13.92 -0.71
N THR A 149 -1.08 14.14 -0.31
CA THR A 149 0.04 13.22 -0.54
C THR A 149 0.66 12.82 0.79
N ALA A 150 1.48 11.79 0.82
CA ALA A 150 2.23 11.43 2.03
C ALA A 150 3.15 12.56 2.54
N ALA A 151 3.53 13.50 1.66
CA ALA A 151 4.37 14.64 1.99
C ALA A 151 3.64 15.76 2.76
N ASP A 152 2.32 15.76 2.80
CA ASP A 152 1.51 16.83 3.40
C ASP A 152 1.28 16.66 4.91
N ALA A 153 1.82 15.61 5.54
CA ALA A 153 1.80 15.43 6.99
C ALA A 153 2.43 16.63 7.70
N ARG A 154 1.93 16.95 8.90
CA ARG A 154 2.40 18.09 9.68
C ARG A 154 2.85 17.67 11.08
N GLU A 155 3.73 18.46 11.66
CA GLU A 155 4.15 18.32 13.06
C GLU A 155 2.94 18.39 13.99
N GLY A 156 2.87 17.43 14.94
CA GLY A 156 1.78 17.34 15.90
C GLY A 156 0.56 16.57 15.42
N ASP A 157 0.47 16.21 14.11
CA ASP A 157 -0.59 15.36 13.61
C ASP A 157 -0.54 13.97 14.27
N SER A 158 -1.70 13.42 14.52
CA SER A 158 -1.84 12.03 14.96
C SER A 158 -1.55 11.09 13.81
N LEU A 159 -0.73 10.05 14.05
CA LEU A 159 -0.55 8.92 13.15
C LEU A 159 -1.62 7.89 13.46
N MET A 160 -2.57 7.73 12.55
CA MET A 160 -3.64 6.73 12.66
C MET A 160 -3.45 5.62 11.63
N MET A 161 -4.00 4.44 11.92
CA MET A 161 -4.04 3.35 10.96
C MET A 161 -5.42 2.70 10.91
N THR A 162 -5.78 2.17 9.74
CA THR A 162 -6.99 1.37 9.56
C THR A 162 -6.70 -0.12 9.70
N LYS A 163 -7.72 -0.91 10.02
CA LYS A 163 -7.68 -2.40 10.12
C LYS A 163 -6.57 -2.91 11.07
N SER A 164 -5.60 -3.70 10.57
CA SER A 164 -4.55 -4.34 11.37
C SER A 164 -3.26 -4.52 10.58
N ALA A 165 -2.11 -4.62 11.26
CA ALA A 165 -0.82 -4.88 10.63
C ALA A 165 -0.74 -6.28 10.01
N GLY A 166 0.07 -6.43 8.96
CA GLY A 166 0.41 -7.70 8.33
C GLY A 166 -0.74 -8.39 7.60
N VAL A 167 -1.75 -7.65 7.12
CA VAL A 167 -2.96 -8.23 6.49
C VAL A 167 -2.60 -9.12 5.31
N GLU A 168 -1.86 -8.61 4.35
CA GLU A 168 -1.48 -9.34 3.14
C GLU A 168 -0.52 -10.48 3.44
N GLY A 169 0.57 -10.20 4.14
CA GLY A 169 1.58 -11.20 4.47
C GLY A 169 1.00 -12.37 5.28
N THR A 170 0.02 -12.10 6.16
CA THR A 170 -0.73 -13.14 6.87
C THR A 170 -1.46 -14.06 5.89
N ALA A 171 -2.13 -13.49 4.89
CA ALA A 171 -2.86 -14.28 3.89
C ALA A 171 -1.92 -15.12 3.00
N ILE A 172 -0.77 -14.56 2.61
CA ILE A 172 0.23 -15.24 1.78
C ILE A 172 0.88 -16.39 2.55
N LEU A 173 1.32 -16.14 3.80
CA LEU A 173 2.14 -17.06 4.57
C LEU A 173 1.34 -18.09 5.39
N ALA A 174 0.02 -17.94 5.50
CA ALA A 174 -0.80 -18.80 6.35
C ALA A 174 -0.63 -20.30 6.09
N SER A 175 -0.54 -20.70 4.82
CA SER A 175 -0.37 -22.13 4.44
C SER A 175 1.05 -22.66 4.66
N GLN A 176 2.01 -21.78 4.90
CA GLN A 176 3.42 -22.10 5.10
C GLN A 176 3.80 -22.11 6.61
N ALA A 177 2.92 -21.60 7.47
CA ALA A 177 3.16 -21.50 8.89
C ALA A 177 2.96 -22.87 9.57
N PRO A 178 4.02 -23.47 10.14
CA PRO A 178 3.94 -24.81 10.74
C PRO A 178 3.07 -24.81 12.00
N GLY A 179 2.39 -25.93 12.24
CA GLY A 179 1.64 -26.17 13.48
C GLY A 179 0.33 -25.37 13.62
N LEU A 180 -0.11 -24.66 12.57
CA LEU A 180 -1.39 -23.97 12.61
C LEU A 180 -2.56 -24.90 12.28
N GLU A 181 -3.63 -24.77 13.04
CA GLU A 181 -4.90 -25.44 12.78
C GLU A 181 -5.49 -25.01 11.42
N ALA A 182 -6.09 -25.94 10.69
CA ALA A 182 -6.72 -25.68 9.39
C ALA A 182 -7.75 -24.52 9.44
N ALA A 183 -8.48 -24.39 10.55
CA ALA A 183 -9.44 -23.30 10.77
C ALA A 183 -8.73 -21.92 10.84
N VAL A 184 -7.55 -21.85 11.46
CA VAL A 184 -6.74 -20.62 11.53
C VAL A 184 -6.21 -20.26 10.15
N VAL A 185 -5.64 -21.23 9.43
CA VAL A 185 -5.15 -21.07 8.06
C VAL A 185 -6.26 -20.55 7.14
N LYS A 186 -7.47 -21.15 7.22
CA LYS A 186 -8.63 -20.71 6.43
C LYS A 186 -9.01 -19.25 6.73
N ARG A 187 -9.06 -18.84 8.02
CA ARG A 187 -9.36 -17.45 8.39
C ARG A 187 -8.27 -16.49 7.95
N ALA A 188 -7.00 -16.86 8.12
CA ALA A 188 -5.85 -16.04 7.70
C ALA A 188 -5.84 -15.83 6.17
N ARG A 189 -6.04 -16.88 5.39
CA ARG A 189 -6.20 -16.76 3.91
C ARG A 189 -7.36 -15.86 3.51
N ALA A 190 -8.43 -15.81 4.29
CA ALA A 190 -9.56 -14.94 3.99
C ALA A 190 -9.21 -13.42 4.08
N TYR A 191 -8.05 -13.06 4.62
CA TYR A 191 -7.58 -11.68 4.70
C TYR A 191 -7.31 -11.05 3.34
N PHE A 192 -7.14 -11.83 2.29
CA PHE A 192 -7.16 -11.31 0.91
C PHE A 192 -8.33 -10.36 0.65
N ARG A 193 -9.50 -10.65 1.22
CA ARG A 193 -10.71 -9.82 1.04
C ARG A 193 -10.59 -8.42 1.67
N LYS A 194 -9.54 -8.15 2.45
CA LYS A 194 -9.33 -6.88 3.16
C LYS A 194 -8.30 -5.98 2.48
N LEU A 195 -7.80 -6.33 1.28
CA LEU A 195 -6.70 -5.60 0.64
C LEU A 195 -7.07 -4.20 0.15
N SER A 196 -8.30 -3.94 -0.23
CA SER A 196 -8.69 -2.59 -0.65
C SER A 196 -8.72 -1.63 0.53
N VAL A 197 -8.22 -0.41 0.31
CA VAL A 197 -8.32 0.74 1.23
C VAL A 197 -9.16 1.88 0.65
N VAL A 198 -9.77 1.66 -0.53
CA VAL A 198 -10.49 2.70 -1.28
C VAL A 198 -11.60 3.35 -0.46
N GLU A 199 -12.41 2.55 0.24
CA GLU A 199 -13.51 3.08 1.05
C GLU A 199 -13.02 3.77 2.32
N GLU A 200 -11.96 3.24 2.95
CA GLU A 200 -11.33 3.86 4.12
C GLU A 200 -10.73 5.22 3.77
N ALA A 201 -9.97 5.30 2.67
CA ALA A 201 -9.35 6.53 2.21
C ALA A 201 -10.37 7.61 1.87
N ALA A 202 -11.39 7.25 1.08
CA ALA A 202 -12.46 8.17 0.71
C ALA A 202 -13.27 8.64 1.93
N ALA A 203 -13.56 7.74 2.89
CA ALA A 203 -14.23 8.09 4.13
C ALA A 203 -13.41 9.06 4.99
N ALA A 204 -12.13 8.76 5.17
CA ALA A 204 -11.22 9.57 5.95
C ALA A 204 -11.04 10.96 5.33
N PHE A 205 -10.78 11.02 4.03
CA PHE A 205 -10.60 12.27 3.29
C PHE A 205 -11.84 13.18 3.33
N SER A 206 -13.04 12.60 3.28
CA SER A 206 -14.31 13.37 3.31
C SER A 206 -14.53 14.17 4.59
N THR A 207 -13.80 13.88 5.66
CA THR A 207 -13.88 14.64 6.93
C THR A 207 -13.18 16.00 6.86
N GLY A 208 -12.28 16.20 5.90
CA GLY A 208 -11.40 17.39 5.84
C GLY A 208 -10.33 17.44 6.95
N ARG A 209 -10.21 16.40 7.80
CA ARG A 209 -9.25 16.30 8.90
C ARG A 209 -7.96 15.58 8.54
N VAL A 210 -7.93 14.91 7.40
CA VAL A 210 -6.77 14.14 6.94
C VAL A 210 -5.86 15.03 6.12
N ARG A 211 -4.59 15.06 6.47
CA ARG A 211 -3.54 15.86 5.79
C ARG A 211 -2.70 15.01 4.84
N ALA A 212 -2.46 13.75 5.19
CA ALA A 212 -1.65 12.84 4.39
C ALA A 212 -2.15 11.41 4.54
N MET A 213 -1.97 10.60 3.51
CA MET A 213 -2.28 9.17 3.51
C MET A 213 -1.19 8.39 2.80
N HIS A 214 -1.02 7.13 3.19
CA HIS A 214 -0.14 6.16 2.56
C HIS A 214 -0.64 4.75 2.84
N ASP A 215 -0.70 3.87 1.86
CA ASP A 215 -1.03 2.48 2.13
C ASP A 215 0.20 1.69 2.60
N CYS A 216 -0.04 0.66 3.40
CA CYS A 216 1.02 -0.13 3.97
C CYS A 216 1.35 -1.31 3.06
N THR A 217 2.36 -1.20 2.23
CA THR A 217 2.87 -2.27 1.37
C THR A 217 4.11 -2.94 1.97
N GLU A 218 5.19 -3.10 1.21
CA GLU A 218 6.45 -3.68 1.67
C GLU A 218 7.03 -2.93 2.88
N GLY A 219 7.57 -3.69 3.83
CA GLY A 219 8.04 -3.18 5.10
C GLY A 219 6.92 -2.92 6.12
N GLY A 220 5.67 -3.21 5.73
CA GLY A 220 4.50 -3.15 6.59
C GLY A 220 4.18 -1.75 7.13
N VAL A 221 3.55 -1.72 8.29
CA VAL A 221 3.16 -0.45 8.97
C VAL A 221 4.38 0.41 9.29
N LEU A 222 5.50 -0.20 9.66
CA LEU A 222 6.72 0.53 9.97
C LEU A 222 7.36 1.12 8.71
N GLY A 223 7.30 0.40 7.58
CA GLY A 223 7.74 0.87 6.26
C GLY A 223 6.95 2.08 5.81
N ALA A 224 5.62 2.01 5.84
CA ALA A 224 4.74 3.12 5.48
C ALA A 224 4.95 4.35 6.38
N ALA A 225 5.11 4.17 7.70
CA ALA A 225 5.44 5.28 8.61
C ALA A 225 6.79 5.93 8.27
N TYR A 226 7.78 5.11 7.88
CA TYR A 226 9.07 5.62 7.41
C TYR A 226 8.90 6.42 6.10
N GLU A 227 8.18 5.91 5.12
CA GLU A 227 7.96 6.55 3.82
C GLU A 227 7.20 7.87 3.96
N MET A 228 6.13 7.94 4.76
CA MET A 228 5.42 9.19 5.09
C MET A 228 6.35 10.21 5.77
N SER A 229 7.13 9.76 6.75
CA SER A 229 8.11 10.59 7.45
C SER A 229 9.21 11.09 6.52
N TYR A 230 9.62 10.28 5.56
CA TYR A 230 10.63 10.63 4.57
C TYR A 230 10.08 11.71 3.61
N ALA A 231 8.90 11.50 3.06
CA ALA A 231 8.25 12.42 2.13
C ALA A 231 7.97 13.78 2.77
N SER A 232 7.45 13.80 4.00
CA SER A 232 7.14 15.02 4.75
C SER A 232 8.35 15.68 5.44
N ARG A 233 9.49 14.96 5.51
CA ARG A 233 10.71 15.36 6.27
C ARG A 233 10.48 15.50 7.77
N LEU A 234 9.46 14.86 8.32
CA LEU A 234 9.14 14.85 9.73
C LEU A 234 9.78 13.65 10.46
N GLY A 235 9.89 13.74 11.78
CA GLY A 235 10.05 12.55 12.61
C GLY A 235 8.71 11.89 12.90
N PHE A 236 8.75 10.68 13.47
CA PHE A 236 7.55 10.05 14.01
C PHE A 236 7.85 9.24 15.27
N GLU A 237 6.81 9.02 16.04
CA GLU A 237 6.78 8.07 17.14
C GLU A 237 5.62 7.09 16.89
N LEU A 238 5.94 5.83 16.64
CA LEU A 238 4.98 4.73 16.49
C LEU A 238 4.97 3.90 17.77
N MET A 239 3.82 3.72 18.39
CA MET A 239 3.65 2.98 19.63
C MET A 239 3.19 1.54 19.32
N GLU A 240 4.08 0.56 19.44
CA GLU A 240 3.78 -0.86 19.15
C GLU A 240 2.54 -1.36 19.88
N ALA A 241 2.38 -0.97 21.16
CA ALA A 241 1.24 -1.36 21.99
C ALA A 241 -0.11 -0.89 21.45
N LYS A 242 -0.11 0.16 20.61
CA LYS A 242 -1.33 0.72 20.00
C LYS A 242 -1.60 0.20 18.60
N VAL A 243 -0.64 -0.49 17.98
CA VAL A 243 -0.81 -1.07 16.62
C VAL A 243 -1.72 -2.29 16.71
N PRO A 244 -2.90 -2.28 16.05
CA PRO A 244 -3.76 -3.44 15.99
C PRO A 244 -3.07 -4.57 15.22
N VAL A 245 -2.95 -5.73 15.84
CA VAL A 245 -2.47 -6.97 15.20
C VAL A 245 -3.51 -8.04 15.45
N SER A 246 -4.01 -8.66 14.39
CA SER A 246 -5.05 -9.70 14.52
C SER A 246 -4.52 -11.00 15.16
N GLY A 247 -5.42 -11.82 15.66
CA GLY A 247 -5.05 -13.12 16.25
C GLY A 247 -4.41 -14.05 15.22
N GLU A 248 -4.91 -14.05 13.99
CA GLU A 248 -4.36 -14.83 12.88
C GLU A 248 -2.94 -14.35 12.52
N THR A 249 -2.75 -13.04 12.40
CA THR A 249 -1.42 -12.44 12.13
C THR A 249 -0.43 -12.81 13.23
N ARG A 250 -0.82 -12.69 14.50
CA ARG A 250 0.07 -13.08 15.62
C ARG A 250 0.50 -14.53 15.55
N ARG A 251 -0.44 -15.44 15.24
CA ARG A 251 -0.15 -16.88 15.13
C ARG A 251 0.76 -17.20 13.95
N VAL A 252 0.50 -16.63 12.78
CA VAL A 252 1.35 -16.80 11.58
C VAL A 252 2.74 -16.25 11.82
N CYS A 253 2.85 -15.03 12.33
CA CYS A 253 4.14 -14.40 12.63
C CYS A 253 4.92 -15.17 13.72
N SER A 254 4.25 -15.60 14.79
CA SER A 254 4.88 -16.40 15.85
C SER A 254 5.42 -17.73 15.32
N ALA A 255 4.64 -18.44 14.50
CA ALA A 255 5.05 -19.73 13.93
C ALA A 255 6.26 -19.62 12.97
N LEU A 256 6.42 -18.45 12.32
CA LEU A 256 7.48 -18.20 11.34
C LEU A 256 8.64 -17.33 11.88
N GLY A 257 8.54 -16.81 13.10
CA GLY A 257 9.54 -15.93 13.71
C GLY A 257 9.60 -14.56 13.03
N LEU A 258 8.45 -13.94 12.70
CA LEU A 258 8.34 -12.69 11.96
C LEU A 258 7.82 -11.54 12.85
N ASP A 259 8.24 -10.30 12.52
CA ASP A 259 7.69 -9.08 13.13
C ASP A 259 6.46 -8.62 12.33
N PRO A 260 5.24 -8.62 12.91
CA PRO A 260 4.02 -8.23 12.22
C PRO A 260 4.02 -6.75 11.76
N LEU A 261 4.84 -5.87 12.38
CA LEU A 261 4.92 -4.47 12.00
C LEU A 261 5.74 -4.23 10.72
N ARG A 262 6.58 -5.22 10.37
CA ARG A 262 7.45 -5.21 9.19
C ARG A 262 6.96 -6.14 8.07
N LEU A 263 5.86 -6.84 8.30
CA LEU A 263 5.26 -7.77 7.33
C LEU A 263 4.35 -7.00 6.39
N ILE A 264 4.50 -7.23 5.08
CA ILE A 264 3.68 -6.63 4.01
C ILE A 264 2.21 -6.58 4.41
N SER A 265 1.58 -5.42 4.23
CA SER A 265 0.31 -5.09 4.89
C SER A 265 -0.69 -4.39 3.96
N SER A 266 -0.63 -4.67 2.63
CA SER A 266 -1.63 -4.12 1.72
C SER A 266 -3.04 -4.37 2.25
N GLY A 267 -3.86 -3.33 2.21
CA GLY A 267 -5.16 -3.30 2.87
C GLY A 267 -5.18 -2.52 4.19
N THR A 268 -4.02 -2.10 4.69
CA THR A 268 -3.88 -1.20 5.82
C THR A 268 -3.51 0.19 5.30
N LEU A 269 -4.16 1.23 5.81
CA LEU A 269 -3.90 2.62 5.44
C LEU A 269 -3.36 3.37 6.66
N LEU A 270 -2.27 4.12 6.48
CA LEU A 270 -1.80 5.12 7.43
C LEU A 270 -2.34 6.50 7.07
N LEU A 271 -2.67 7.27 8.09
CA LEU A 271 -3.26 8.58 8.00
C LEU A 271 -2.50 9.56 8.90
N SER A 272 -2.18 10.74 8.37
CA SER A 272 -1.83 11.91 9.18
C SER A 272 -3.10 12.70 9.40
N VAL A 273 -3.55 12.76 10.65
CA VAL A 273 -4.81 13.39 11.04
C VAL A 273 -4.53 14.60 11.92
N GLU A 274 -5.16 15.71 11.61
CA GLU A 274 -5.12 16.91 12.43
C GLU A 274 -5.51 16.59 13.87
N LYS A 275 -4.71 17.05 14.82
CA LYS A 275 -4.96 16.84 16.24
C LYS A 275 -6.36 17.33 16.64
N GLY A 276 -7.14 16.45 17.26
CA GLY A 276 -8.54 16.67 17.61
C GLY A 276 -9.55 16.22 16.56
N GLY A 277 -9.09 15.73 15.38
CA GLY A 277 -9.93 15.16 14.32
C GLY A 277 -10.05 13.64 14.35
N GLU A 278 -9.38 12.96 15.28
CA GLU A 278 -9.22 11.51 15.31
C GLU A 278 -10.54 10.76 15.42
N ASP A 279 -11.42 11.22 16.31
CA ASP A 279 -12.73 10.58 16.54
C ASP A 279 -13.66 10.76 15.33
N GLU A 280 -13.61 11.93 14.66
CA GLU A 280 -14.38 12.21 13.45
C GLU A 280 -13.95 11.30 12.30
N VAL A 281 -12.62 11.15 12.09
CA VAL A 281 -12.05 10.25 11.08
C VAL A 281 -12.41 8.80 11.40
N ALA A 282 -12.22 8.36 12.65
CA ALA A 282 -12.55 6.99 13.07
C ALA A 282 -14.04 6.67 12.87
N ALA A 283 -14.92 7.62 13.20
CA ALA A 283 -16.37 7.47 12.97
C ALA A 283 -16.73 7.41 11.49
N ALA A 284 -16.12 8.24 10.64
CA ALA A 284 -16.35 8.23 9.20
C ALA A 284 -15.92 6.90 8.55
N VAL A 285 -14.70 6.44 8.86
CA VAL A 285 -14.18 5.15 8.39
C VAL A 285 -15.08 3.99 8.85
N ARG A 286 -15.51 3.99 10.11
CA ARG A 286 -16.41 2.96 10.63
C ARG A 286 -17.75 2.93 9.91
N ARG A 287 -18.35 4.10 9.68
CA ARG A 287 -19.68 4.20 9.01
C ARG A 287 -19.65 3.73 7.57
N ARG A 288 -18.61 4.13 6.81
CA ARG A 288 -18.56 3.88 5.37
C ARG A 288 -17.90 2.55 5.03
N ALA A 289 -16.76 2.24 5.63
CA ALA A 289 -15.97 1.05 5.30
C ALA A 289 -16.17 -0.12 6.28
N GLY A 290 -16.92 0.07 7.37
CA GLY A 290 -17.07 -0.94 8.42
C GLY A 290 -15.76 -1.27 9.17
N SER A 291 -14.69 -0.52 8.90
CA SER A 291 -13.36 -0.73 9.46
C SER A 291 -13.12 0.12 10.71
N ARG A 292 -12.12 -0.26 11.51
CA ARG A 292 -11.62 0.59 12.60
C ARG A 292 -10.46 1.42 12.11
N ALA A 293 -10.38 2.68 12.58
CA ALA A 293 -9.18 3.51 12.53
C ALA A 293 -8.74 3.82 13.97
N THR A 294 -7.45 3.70 14.22
CA THR A 294 -6.86 3.74 15.57
C THR A 294 -5.64 4.66 15.55
N VAL A 295 -5.50 5.51 16.57
CA VAL A 295 -4.28 6.31 16.78
C VAL A 295 -3.16 5.36 17.24
N VAL A 296 -2.09 5.28 16.45
CA VAL A 296 -0.95 4.39 16.72
C VAL A 296 0.34 5.17 17.02
N GLY A 297 0.31 6.49 16.85
CA GLY A 297 1.49 7.33 17.04
C GLY A 297 1.22 8.80 16.75
N ARG A 298 2.28 9.51 16.44
CA ARG A 298 2.23 10.94 16.08
C ARG A 298 3.40 11.33 15.18
N PHE A 299 3.23 12.39 14.42
CA PHE A 299 4.32 13.04 13.71
C PHE A 299 5.03 14.05 14.62
N LEU A 300 6.36 14.06 14.53
CA LEU A 300 7.24 14.95 15.30
C LEU A 300 7.79 16.06 14.40
N ARG A 301 8.48 17.03 15.00
CA ARG A 301 9.10 18.14 14.28
C ARG A 301 9.95 17.70 13.09
N ARG A 302 10.15 18.59 12.15
CA ARG A 302 11.03 18.39 10.99
C ARG A 302 12.45 18.02 11.44
N GLY A 303 13.03 17.00 10.79
CA GLY A 303 14.31 16.43 11.20
C GLY A 303 14.29 15.70 12.56
N GLY A 304 13.09 15.50 13.14
CA GLY A 304 12.91 14.75 14.38
C GLY A 304 13.27 13.27 14.22
N ARG A 305 13.41 12.58 15.35
CA ARG A 305 13.71 11.14 15.36
C ARG A 305 12.54 10.35 14.80
N ARG A 306 12.83 9.26 14.12
CA ARG A 306 11.90 8.20 13.73
C ARG A 306 12.04 7.08 14.73
N THR A 307 10.99 6.78 15.45
CA THR A 307 11.11 5.89 16.62
C THR A 307 9.94 4.92 16.71
N LEU A 308 10.23 3.64 16.92
CA LEU A 308 9.30 2.62 17.34
C LEU A 308 9.42 2.42 18.85
N VAL A 309 8.34 2.72 19.60
CA VAL A 309 8.25 2.47 21.05
C VAL A 309 7.74 1.06 21.27
N ARG A 310 8.56 0.21 21.86
CA ARG A 310 8.30 -1.23 22.07
C ARG A 310 7.39 -1.49 23.26
N ILE A 311 6.58 -2.56 23.19
CA ILE A 311 5.69 -3.01 24.30
C ILE A 311 6.51 -3.37 25.55
N GLN A 312 7.67 -3.94 25.36
CA GLN A 312 8.55 -4.37 26.48
C GLN A 312 9.31 -3.20 27.12
N GLY A 313 9.04 -1.99 26.71
CA GLY A 313 9.79 -0.79 27.09
C GLY A 313 10.97 -0.51 26.14
N GLY A 314 11.46 0.73 26.21
CA GLY A 314 12.50 1.21 25.31
C GLY A 314 11.99 1.71 23.97
N SER A 315 12.91 2.22 23.17
CA SER A 315 12.63 2.77 21.85
C SER A 315 13.69 2.33 20.85
N GLU A 316 13.24 1.92 19.66
CA GLU A 316 14.07 1.51 18.52
C GLU A 316 14.11 2.64 17.49
N PRO A 317 15.29 3.16 17.12
CA PRO A 317 15.39 4.15 16.06
C PRO A 317 15.19 3.49 14.69
N VAL A 318 14.33 4.09 13.84
CA VAL A 318 14.07 3.64 12.47
C VAL A 318 14.87 4.53 11.52
N ARG A 319 16.11 4.13 11.23
CA ARG A 319 17.07 4.93 10.44
C ARG A 319 16.94 4.70 8.95
N GLU A 320 16.56 3.49 8.55
CA GLU A 320 16.47 3.00 7.18
C GLU A 320 15.09 2.40 6.91
N PRO A 321 14.67 2.28 5.64
CA PRO A 321 13.44 1.58 5.30
C PRO A 321 13.50 0.15 5.86
N PRO A 322 12.49 -0.30 6.58
CA PRO A 322 12.43 -1.68 7.07
C PRO A 322 12.40 -2.67 5.90
N VAL A 323 13.22 -3.71 6.00
CA VAL A 323 13.15 -4.84 5.06
C VAL A 323 11.90 -5.65 5.39
N ASP A 324 11.15 -6.06 4.36
CA ASP A 324 9.93 -6.84 4.55
C ASP A 324 10.22 -8.25 5.07
N GLU A 325 9.44 -8.67 6.04
CA GLU A 325 9.55 -10.00 6.66
C GLU A 325 9.15 -11.13 5.70
N LEU A 326 8.35 -10.85 4.66
CA LEU A 326 7.97 -11.84 3.65
C LEU A 326 9.20 -12.45 2.97
N TRP A 327 10.19 -11.64 2.66
CA TRP A 327 11.40 -12.08 1.98
C TRP A 327 12.21 -13.08 2.78
N LYS A 328 12.20 -12.99 4.13
CA LYS A 328 12.88 -13.97 4.99
C LYS A 328 12.33 -15.40 4.81
N VAL A 329 11.02 -15.52 4.57
CA VAL A 329 10.38 -16.83 4.35
C VAL A 329 10.64 -17.31 2.93
N LEU A 330 10.44 -16.45 1.94
CA LEU A 330 10.62 -16.83 0.53
C LEU A 330 12.07 -17.21 0.17
N HIS A 331 13.06 -16.63 0.85
CA HIS A 331 14.46 -17.03 0.72
C HIS A 331 14.77 -18.43 1.30
N ARG A 332 14.08 -18.84 2.36
CA ARG A 332 14.26 -20.18 2.97
C ARG A 332 13.64 -21.32 2.14
N MET A 333 12.79 -20.97 1.17
CA MET A 333 12.07 -21.92 0.33
C MET A 333 12.72 -22.15 -1.04
N ARG A 334 13.76 -21.40 -1.37
CA ARG A 334 14.63 -21.61 -2.54
C ARG A 334 15.80 -22.50 -2.20
#